data_f03d26440543841c2d677f9e89c7344d
#
_entry.id   f03d26440543841c2d677f9e89c7344d
#
_cell.length_a   1.000
_cell.length_b   1.000
_cell.length_c   1.000
_cell.angle_alpha   90.00
_cell.angle_beta   90.00
_cell.angle_gamma   90.00
#
_symmetry.space_group_name_H-M   'P 1'
#
loop_
_entity.id
_entity.type
_entity.pdbx_description
1 polymer ?
#
loop_
_entity_poly.entity_id
_entity_poly.type
_entity_poly.pdbx_seq_one_letter_code
_entity_poly.pdbx_strand_id
1 'polypeptide(L)'
;MVRTPAGMRRAAVAAVAALSLTGLAACSGGDSDSAVPGSGGGKGDDLAASAPVAASLPAGSTMEKIKQRGELVVGGSLDAPLLSQQNPATKKVEGLDADFGRLLAKYIIGKPNVKIVNSASETREALLSNGTVDVVFQTYSITPERAKQVAFAGPYYSSGLVIATKKDETGIKTPADLKGKTVIAGANTPAIPAIKKAAPGAKIVTFGSDPECVQALKQGRGDAYVQDEAVLLATAKQDPSIQIQGKPFTSDPYGIGLKHGDAQMKQFVNDWLKQIQQSGLWAKVWKNSIGTVVQGEAPQPPAIGSAPGSE
;
A
#
# COMPACT_ATOMS: atom_id res chain seq x y z
N MET A 1 33.33 3.98 60.00
CA MET A 1 33.87 2.70 60.51
C MET A 1 33.68 1.72 59.33
N VAL A 2 34.76 1.47 58.56
CA VAL A 2 35.69 0.36 58.71
C VAL A 2 34.94 -0.99 58.48
N ARG A 3 35.15 -1.85 57.44
CA ARG A 3 36.35 -2.30 56.75
C ARG A 3 35.95 -3.24 55.59
N THR A 4 36.63 -3.21 54.46
CA THR A 4 36.89 -4.34 53.55
C THR A 4 37.95 -5.28 54.20
N PRO A 5 38.23 -6.52 53.74
CA PRO A 5 38.98 -6.83 52.54
C PRO A 5 38.64 -8.19 51.87
N ALA A 6 38.82 -8.34 50.56
CA ALA A 6 39.93 -8.94 49.81
C ALA A 6 40.20 -10.45 49.97
N GLY A 7 40.35 -11.14 48.86
CA GLY A 7 40.93 -12.50 48.76
C GLY A 7 40.68 -13.20 47.43
N MET A 8 41.34 -12.92 46.50
CA MET A 8 42.25 -13.49 45.49
C MET A 8 42.53 -15.02 45.63
N ARG A 9 42.36 -15.80 44.57
CA ARG A 9 43.39 -16.75 44.09
C ARG A 9 43.04 -17.36 42.72
N ARG A 10 44.06 -17.32 41.92
CA ARG A 10 44.29 -17.85 40.57
C ARG A 10 44.41 -19.39 40.58
N ALA A 11 44.09 -20.04 39.46
CA ALA A 11 44.90 -21.11 38.90
C ALA A 11 44.53 -21.34 37.44
N ALA A 12 45.53 -21.22 36.60
CA ALA A 12 45.57 -21.59 35.20
C ALA A 12 46.10 -23.03 35.09
N VAL A 13 45.61 -23.78 34.10
CA VAL A 13 46.39 -24.88 33.47
C VAL A 13 46.03 -24.92 31.99
N ALA A 14 47.07 -24.88 31.18
CA ALA A 14 47.11 -25.08 29.75
C ALA A 14 47.51 -26.53 29.42
N ALA A 15 47.18 -27.03 28.24
CA ALA A 15 47.94 -27.98 27.41
C ALA A 15 47.07 -28.34 26.18
N VAL A 16 47.45 -27.98 24.99
CA VAL A 16 48.44 -28.45 24.02
C VAL A 16 47.92 -29.58 23.11
N ALA A 17 47.74 -29.17 21.86
CA ALA A 17 48.13 -29.68 20.54
C ALA A 17 47.75 -31.10 20.09
N ALA A 18 47.30 -31.22 18.87
CA ALA A 18 48.04 -31.81 17.75
C ALA A 18 47.29 -31.78 16.43
N LEU A 19 47.99 -31.30 15.45
CA LEU A 19 47.93 -31.40 14.00
C LEU A 19 47.51 -32.78 13.43
N SER A 20 46.80 -32.74 12.31
CA SER A 20 47.13 -33.56 11.14
C SER A 20 46.56 -32.90 9.85
N LEU A 21 47.49 -32.50 8.97
CA LEU A 21 47.30 -32.21 7.54
C LEU A 21 47.27 -33.53 6.78
N THR A 22 46.39 -33.61 5.77
CA THR A 22 46.55 -34.22 4.44
C THR A 22 45.16 -34.14 3.78
N GLY A 23 44.96 -33.81 2.52
CA GLY A 23 45.76 -33.64 1.36
C GLY A 23 44.91 -33.00 0.24
N LEU A 24 45.60 -32.42 -0.70
CA LEU A 24 45.11 -31.80 -1.92
C LEU A 24 44.34 -32.78 -2.82
N ALA A 25 43.27 -32.30 -3.44
CA ALA A 25 42.96 -32.63 -4.82
C ALA A 25 42.27 -31.42 -5.49
N ALA A 26 42.92 -30.89 -6.50
CA ALA A 26 42.41 -29.84 -7.39
C ALA A 26 41.49 -30.45 -8.42
N CYS A 27 40.54 -29.66 -8.89
CA CYS A 27 40.22 -29.33 -10.28
C CYS A 27 38.73 -29.12 -10.53
N SER A 28 38.52 -28.08 -11.23
CA SER A 28 37.52 -27.84 -12.24
C SER A 28 36.34 -26.98 -11.90
N GLY A 29 36.35 -25.87 -12.57
CA GLY A 29 35.41 -24.76 -12.69
C GLY A 29 33.94 -25.11 -12.70
N GLY A 30 33.25 -24.22 -12.07
CA GLY A 30 31.80 -24.10 -12.09
C GLY A 30 31.46 -22.91 -11.20
N ASP A 31 31.16 -21.80 -11.80
CA ASP A 31 30.58 -20.65 -11.11
C ASP A 31 29.34 -21.13 -10.37
N SER A 32 29.48 -21.37 -9.11
CA SER A 32 28.37 -21.55 -8.19
C SER A 32 28.25 -20.28 -7.39
N ASP A 33 27.41 -19.40 -7.85
CA ASP A 33 26.84 -18.32 -7.07
C ASP A 33 26.33 -18.91 -5.76
N SER A 34 27.09 -18.70 -4.71
CA SER A 34 26.68 -19.05 -3.34
C SER A 34 25.57 -18.12 -2.93
N ALA A 35 24.34 -18.49 -3.29
CA ALA A 35 23.15 -17.84 -2.77
C ALA A 35 23.16 -17.94 -1.25
N VAL A 36 23.37 -16.82 -0.60
CA VAL A 36 23.17 -16.67 0.85
C VAL A 36 21.70 -16.99 1.14
N PRO A 37 21.37 -18.00 1.96
CA PRO A 37 20.00 -18.25 2.36
C PRO A 37 19.52 -17.12 3.26
N GLY A 38 18.70 -16.20 2.74
CA GLY A 38 18.16 -15.10 3.54
C GLY A 38 17.66 -13.90 2.76
N SER A 39 17.88 -13.80 1.47
CA SER A 39 17.30 -12.74 0.63
C SER A 39 16.05 -13.26 -0.08
N GLY A 40 15.01 -13.61 0.68
CA GLY A 40 13.69 -13.81 0.14
C GLY A 40 13.19 -12.47 -0.39
N GLY A 41 13.27 -12.24 -1.71
CA GLY A 41 12.57 -11.14 -2.37
C GLY A 41 11.07 -11.25 -2.03
N GLY A 42 10.44 -10.15 -1.58
CA GLY A 42 9.00 -10.12 -1.42
C GLY A 42 8.32 -10.36 -2.78
N LYS A 43 7.09 -10.84 -2.79
CA LYS A 43 6.33 -11.12 -4.04
C LYS A 43 6.34 -9.93 -5.02
N GLY A 44 6.43 -8.69 -4.51
CA GLY A 44 6.52 -7.48 -5.31
C GLY A 44 7.88 -7.28 -6.01
N ASP A 45 8.97 -7.75 -5.42
CA ASP A 45 10.30 -7.69 -6.03
C ASP A 45 10.39 -8.63 -7.25
N ASP A 46 9.76 -9.83 -7.16
CA ASP A 46 9.67 -10.80 -8.25
C ASP A 46 8.83 -10.26 -9.43
N LEU A 47 7.74 -9.54 -9.13
CA LEU A 47 6.94 -8.88 -10.16
C LEU A 47 7.74 -7.80 -10.90
N ALA A 48 8.53 -7.02 -10.16
CA ALA A 48 9.34 -5.96 -10.74
C ALA A 48 10.47 -6.50 -11.62
N ALA A 49 10.96 -7.72 -11.39
CA ALA A 49 12.00 -8.33 -12.21
C ALA A 49 11.57 -8.45 -13.70
N SER A 50 10.32 -8.81 -13.95
CA SER A 50 9.74 -8.98 -15.30
C SER A 50 9.05 -7.72 -15.86
N ALA A 51 9.04 -6.62 -15.10
CA ALA A 51 8.34 -5.41 -15.48
C ALA A 51 9.11 -4.61 -16.56
N PRO A 52 8.41 -3.91 -17.47
CA PRO A 52 9.04 -3.10 -18.48
C PRO A 52 9.83 -1.92 -17.88
N VAL A 53 10.78 -1.43 -18.69
CA VAL A 53 11.53 -0.19 -18.42
C VAL A 53 11.27 0.76 -19.58
N ALA A 54 11.09 2.05 -19.28
CA ALA A 54 10.89 3.06 -20.31
C ALA A 54 12.13 3.16 -21.22
N ALA A 55 11.93 3.13 -22.53
CA ALA A 55 13.03 3.21 -23.49
C ALA A 55 13.75 4.56 -23.44
N SER A 56 13.02 5.64 -23.19
CA SER A 56 13.54 6.99 -23.03
C SER A 56 12.66 7.80 -22.10
N LEU A 57 13.23 8.83 -21.48
CA LEU A 57 12.50 9.83 -20.69
C LEU A 57 12.67 11.19 -21.34
N PRO A 58 11.63 12.02 -21.38
CA PRO A 58 11.76 13.39 -21.91
C PRO A 58 12.74 14.22 -21.08
N ALA A 59 13.63 14.94 -21.75
CA ALA A 59 14.61 15.80 -21.09
C ALA A 59 13.94 16.87 -20.23
N GLY A 60 14.47 17.12 -19.04
CA GLY A 60 13.97 18.11 -18.07
C GLY A 60 12.68 17.71 -17.36
N SER A 61 12.10 16.54 -17.68
CA SER A 61 10.84 16.05 -17.10
C SER A 61 10.97 15.64 -15.64
N THR A 62 9.82 15.50 -14.99
CA THR A 62 9.74 14.93 -13.63
C THR A 62 10.30 13.52 -13.60
N MET A 63 10.03 12.68 -14.62
CA MET A 63 10.54 11.33 -14.73
C MET A 63 12.08 11.30 -14.81
N GLU A 64 12.68 12.19 -15.60
CA GLU A 64 14.15 12.28 -15.67
C GLU A 64 14.78 12.67 -14.33
N LYS A 65 14.19 13.62 -13.60
CA LYS A 65 14.64 14.00 -12.25
C LYS A 65 14.54 12.83 -11.26
N ILE A 66 13.45 12.04 -11.31
CA ILE A 66 13.29 10.82 -10.51
C ILE A 66 14.38 9.81 -10.86
N LYS A 67 14.64 9.58 -12.14
CA LYS A 67 15.71 8.68 -12.60
C LYS A 67 17.09 9.12 -12.13
N GLN A 68 17.41 10.41 -12.24
CA GLN A 68 18.69 10.97 -11.78
C GLN A 68 18.85 10.84 -10.25
N ARG A 69 17.78 11.02 -9.50
CA ARG A 69 17.76 10.80 -8.05
C ARG A 69 17.92 9.31 -7.69
N GLY A 70 17.50 8.41 -8.59
CA GLY A 70 17.58 6.97 -8.39
C GLY A 70 16.54 6.38 -7.45
N GLU A 71 15.53 7.12 -7.06
CA GLU A 71 14.47 6.73 -6.13
C GLU A 71 13.13 7.39 -6.50
N LEU A 72 12.03 6.63 -6.45
CA LEU A 72 10.67 7.16 -6.55
C LEU A 72 10.11 7.36 -5.14
N VAL A 73 9.69 8.58 -4.81
CA VAL A 73 9.06 8.88 -3.52
C VAL A 73 7.55 8.79 -3.67
N VAL A 74 6.95 7.83 -2.97
CA VAL A 74 5.53 7.52 -3.04
C VAL A 74 4.84 7.90 -1.73
N GLY A 75 3.81 8.72 -1.81
CA GLY A 75 2.84 8.88 -0.73
C GLY A 75 1.99 7.62 -0.66
N GLY A 76 2.04 6.92 0.46
CA GLY A 76 1.34 5.66 0.65
C GLY A 76 0.97 5.44 2.12
N SER A 77 0.28 4.34 2.39
CA SER A 77 0.01 3.89 3.75
C SER A 77 1.14 2.98 4.26
N LEU A 78 1.25 2.84 5.56
CA LEU A 78 2.15 1.88 6.21
C LEU A 78 1.38 0.86 7.06
N ASP A 79 0.05 1.01 7.13
CA ASP A 79 -0.85 0.31 8.05
C ASP A 79 -2.12 -0.23 7.36
N ALA A 80 -2.17 -0.24 6.03
CA ALA A 80 -3.29 -0.77 5.25
C ALA A 80 -2.98 -2.17 4.71
N PRO A 81 -3.45 -3.25 5.38
CA PRO A 81 -3.21 -4.62 4.94
C PRO A 81 -3.67 -4.86 3.50
N LEU A 82 -2.96 -5.71 2.76
CA LEU A 82 -3.19 -6.02 1.34
C LEU A 82 -2.98 -4.85 0.36
N LEU A 83 -2.98 -3.62 0.81
CA LEU A 83 -2.87 -2.42 -0.02
C LEU A 83 -1.49 -1.79 0.10
N SER A 84 -1.10 -1.38 1.30
CA SER A 84 0.23 -0.83 1.60
C SER A 84 0.49 -0.97 3.10
N GLN A 85 1.12 -2.07 3.51
CA GLN A 85 1.43 -2.38 4.90
C GLN A 85 2.91 -2.61 5.10
N GLN A 86 3.49 -1.96 6.09
CA GLN A 86 4.87 -2.22 6.50
C GLN A 86 4.94 -3.48 7.36
N ASN A 87 5.76 -4.43 6.93
CA ASN A 87 6.11 -5.59 7.73
C ASN A 87 6.99 -5.13 8.91
N PRO A 88 6.61 -5.38 10.17
CA PRO A 88 7.34 -4.88 11.33
C PRO A 88 8.75 -5.48 11.47
N ALA A 89 8.96 -6.70 10.98
CA ALA A 89 10.25 -7.40 11.08
C ALA A 89 11.21 -6.99 9.95
N THR A 90 10.74 -7.00 8.69
CA THR A 90 11.57 -6.74 7.51
C THR A 90 11.62 -5.27 7.11
N LYS A 91 10.72 -4.44 7.65
CA LYS A 91 10.49 -3.04 7.27
C LYS A 91 10.08 -2.84 5.81
N LYS A 92 9.91 -3.91 5.03
CA LYS A 92 9.37 -3.84 3.68
C LYS A 92 7.89 -3.47 3.73
N VAL A 93 7.46 -2.63 2.79
CA VAL A 93 6.05 -2.28 2.61
C VAL A 93 5.50 -3.12 1.46
N GLU A 94 4.41 -3.84 1.67
CA GLU A 94 3.85 -4.80 0.72
C GLU A 94 2.36 -4.51 0.48
N GLY A 95 1.84 -4.93 -0.67
CA GLY A 95 0.43 -4.82 -1.04
C GLY A 95 0.22 -4.14 -2.40
N LEU A 96 -1.04 -4.01 -2.81
CA LEU A 96 -1.44 -3.53 -4.13
C LEU A 96 -0.78 -2.20 -4.50
N ASP A 97 -0.94 -1.19 -3.65
CA ASP A 97 -0.46 0.18 -3.87
C ASP A 97 1.07 0.23 -3.86
N ALA A 98 1.68 -0.48 -2.91
CA ALA A 98 3.14 -0.57 -2.79
C ALA A 98 3.76 -1.25 -4.02
N ASP A 99 3.14 -2.30 -4.54
CA ASP A 99 3.63 -3.04 -5.71
C ASP A 99 3.47 -2.23 -7.00
N PHE A 100 2.36 -1.50 -7.17
CA PHE A 100 2.25 -0.54 -8.28
C PHE A 100 3.31 0.55 -8.20
N GLY A 101 3.61 1.06 -7.01
CA GLY A 101 4.72 2.01 -6.80
C GLY A 101 6.07 1.43 -7.26
N ARG A 102 6.38 0.17 -6.90
CA ARG A 102 7.61 -0.53 -7.35
C ARG A 102 7.67 -0.73 -8.86
N LEU A 103 6.55 -1.11 -9.47
CA LEU A 103 6.47 -1.28 -10.92
C LEU A 103 6.70 0.05 -11.65
N LEU A 104 6.15 1.16 -11.15
CA LEU A 104 6.39 2.47 -11.72
C LEU A 104 7.85 2.92 -11.52
N ALA A 105 8.43 2.68 -10.35
CA ALA A 105 9.85 2.94 -10.11
C ALA A 105 10.73 2.14 -11.07
N LYS A 106 10.46 0.85 -11.25
CA LYS A 106 11.15 0.01 -12.24
C LYS A 106 11.04 0.58 -13.64
N TYR A 107 9.88 1.07 -14.03
CA TYR A 107 9.65 1.66 -15.34
C TYR A 107 10.47 2.93 -15.57
N ILE A 108 10.53 3.82 -14.58
CA ILE A 108 11.26 5.10 -14.67
C ILE A 108 12.78 4.92 -14.50
N ILE A 109 13.18 4.17 -13.46
CA ILE A 109 14.58 4.14 -12.98
C ILE A 109 15.34 2.93 -13.52
N GLY A 110 14.63 1.86 -13.91
CA GLY A 110 15.21 0.55 -14.22
C GLY A 110 15.38 -0.37 -13.01
N LYS A 111 15.06 0.12 -11.81
CA LYS A 111 15.11 -0.62 -10.53
C LYS A 111 13.85 -0.30 -9.71
N PRO A 112 13.31 -1.24 -8.91
CA PRO A 112 12.12 -1.02 -8.09
C PRO A 112 12.43 -0.24 -6.80
N ASN A 113 13.22 0.82 -6.91
CA ASN A 113 13.66 1.60 -5.75
C ASN A 113 12.61 2.64 -5.37
N VAL A 114 11.88 2.36 -4.31
CA VAL A 114 10.78 3.18 -3.80
C VAL A 114 11.01 3.54 -2.35
N LYS A 115 10.82 4.82 -2.04
CA LYS A 115 10.65 5.31 -0.68
C LYS A 115 9.18 5.61 -0.44
N ILE A 116 8.54 4.90 0.48
CA ILE A 116 7.15 5.18 0.85
C ILE A 116 7.13 6.15 2.03
N VAL A 117 6.49 7.29 1.83
CA VAL A 117 6.22 8.30 2.84
C VAL A 117 4.78 8.11 3.32
N ASN A 118 4.61 7.92 4.63
CA ASN A 118 3.27 7.77 5.18
C ASN A 118 2.44 9.03 4.90
N SER A 119 1.29 8.83 4.27
CA SER A 119 0.35 9.90 3.94
C SER A 119 -1.04 9.55 4.45
N ALA A 120 -1.63 10.43 5.22
CA ALA A 120 -3.03 10.34 5.58
C ALA A 120 -3.91 10.90 4.45
N SER A 121 -5.19 10.54 4.44
CA SER A 121 -6.15 11.05 3.45
C SER A 121 -6.25 12.58 3.43
N GLU A 122 -5.91 13.25 4.53
CA GLU A 122 -5.94 14.70 4.68
C GLU A 122 -4.68 15.41 4.15
N THR A 123 -3.59 14.69 3.94
CA THR A 123 -2.27 15.29 3.64
C THR A 123 -1.80 15.07 2.20
N ARG A 124 -2.44 14.18 1.44
CA ARG A 124 -2.03 13.76 0.09
C ARG A 124 -1.84 14.93 -0.87
N GLU A 125 -2.81 15.83 -0.90
CA GLU A 125 -2.80 17.02 -1.78
C GLU A 125 -1.62 17.94 -1.45
N ALA A 126 -1.35 18.17 -0.16
CA ALA A 126 -0.24 19.00 0.29
C ALA A 126 1.13 18.37 -0.03
N LEU A 127 1.27 17.04 0.18
CA LEU A 127 2.51 16.32 -0.11
C LEU A 127 2.86 16.34 -1.60
N LEU A 128 1.87 16.24 -2.49
CA LEU A 128 2.04 16.38 -3.94
C LEU A 128 2.37 17.81 -4.34
N SER A 129 1.64 18.77 -3.79
CA SER A 129 1.80 20.20 -4.13
C SER A 129 3.18 20.73 -3.78
N ASN A 130 3.70 20.41 -2.59
CA ASN A 130 5.01 20.86 -2.12
C ASN A 130 6.19 19.99 -2.62
N GLY A 131 5.92 18.89 -3.34
CA GLY A 131 6.94 18.00 -3.88
C GLY A 131 7.63 17.10 -2.85
N THR A 132 7.02 16.88 -1.68
CA THR A 132 7.51 15.90 -0.70
C THR A 132 7.43 14.49 -1.26
N VAL A 133 6.43 14.22 -2.10
CA VAL A 133 6.27 12.96 -2.83
C VAL A 133 6.14 13.23 -4.33
N ASP A 134 6.57 12.28 -5.14
CA ASP A 134 6.46 12.37 -6.60
C ASP A 134 5.07 11.94 -7.07
N VAL A 135 4.54 10.90 -6.44
CA VAL A 135 3.24 10.29 -6.74
C VAL A 135 2.56 9.83 -5.45
N VAL A 136 1.23 9.64 -5.51
CA VAL A 136 0.47 9.02 -4.42
C VAL A 136 -0.21 7.76 -4.93
N PHE A 137 0.11 6.62 -4.29
CA PHE A 137 -0.62 5.37 -4.34
C PHE A 137 -1.14 5.08 -2.94
N GLN A 138 -2.40 5.40 -2.69
CA GLN A 138 -3.00 5.23 -1.36
C GLN A 138 -4.53 5.19 -1.47
N THR A 139 -5.08 4.15 -2.15
CA THR A 139 -6.55 4.06 -2.31
C THR A 139 -7.18 5.41 -2.66
N TYR A 140 -6.52 6.18 -3.51
CA TYR A 140 -6.83 7.59 -3.74
C TYR A 140 -7.99 7.75 -4.70
N SER A 141 -9.23 7.71 -4.18
CA SER A 141 -10.44 7.87 -4.99
C SER A 141 -10.39 9.16 -5.81
N ILE A 142 -10.56 9.03 -7.12
CA ILE A 142 -10.69 10.16 -8.03
C ILE A 142 -12.04 10.82 -7.78
N THR A 143 -12.04 12.11 -7.46
CA THR A 143 -13.24 12.93 -7.39
C THR A 143 -13.02 14.26 -8.10
N PRO A 144 -14.08 14.91 -8.64
CA PRO A 144 -13.96 16.22 -9.27
C PRO A 144 -13.37 17.29 -8.35
N GLU A 145 -13.64 17.22 -7.05
CA GLU A 145 -13.10 18.15 -6.05
C GLU A 145 -11.59 17.99 -5.89
N ARG A 146 -11.10 16.74 -5.82
CA ARG A 146 -9.67 16.44 -5.72
C ARG A 146 -8.92 16.77 -7.01
N ALA A 147 -9.54 16.52 -8.16
CA ALA A 147 -8.97 16.83 -9.48
C ALA A 147 -8.72 18.32 -9.70
N LYS A 148 -9.34 19.21 -8.92
CA LYS A 148 -9.03 20.65 -8.91
C LYS A 148 -7.70 20.96 -8.21
N GLN A 149 -7.19 20.08 -7.37
CA GLN A 149 -6.00 20.30 -6.54
C GLN A 149 -4.80 19.49 -7.01
N VAL A 150 -5.05 18.30 -7.57
CA VAL A 150 -4.02 17.36 -8.06
C VAL A 150 -4.39 16.85 -9.44
N ALA A 151 -3.44 16.30 -10.18
CA ALA A 151 -3.73 15.52 -11.36
C ALA A 151 -3.88 14.03 -11.00
N PHE A 152 -4.71 13.31 -11.73
CA PHE A 152 -4.85 11.87 -11.61
C PHE A 152 -4.49 11.16 -12.90
N ALA A 153 -3.65 10.15 -12.82
CA ALA A 153 -3.54 9.10 -13.84
C ALA A 153 -4.37 7.87 -13.41
N GLY A 154 -4.76 7.07 -14.36
CA GLY A 154 -5.60 5.90 -14.14
C GLY A 154 -7.06 6.10 -14.49
N PRO A 155 -8.01 5.43 -13.82
CA PRO A 155 -7.84 4.69 -12.55
C PRO A 155 -7.03 3.39 -12.70
N TYR A 156 -6.34 3.01 -11.59
CA TYR A 156 -5.60 1.73 -11.56
C TYR A 156 -6.39 0.61 -10.89
N TYR A 157 -7.37 0.93 -10.07
CA TYR A 157 -8.28 0.00 -9.41
C TYR A 157 -9.65 0.63 -9.24
N SER A 158 -10.67 -0.17 -8.96
CA SER A 158 -11.99 0.32 -8.59
C SER A 158 -12.49 -0.45 -7.38
N SER A 159 -12.90 0.29 -6.36
CA SER A 159 -13.53 -0.22 -5.14
C SER A 159 -14.94 0.36 -5.02
N GLY A 160 -15.51 0.30 -3.86
CA GLY A 160 -16.76 0.96 -3.49
C GLY A 160 -16.94 0.90 -1.99
N LEU A 161 -17.74 1.81 -1.46
CA LEU A 161 -18.00 1.90 -0.03
C LEU A 161 -18.92 0.76 0.43
N VAL A 162 -18.51 0.11 1.51
CA VAL A 162 -19.30 -0.89 2.23
C VAL A 162 -19.44 -0.49 3.69
N ILE A 163 -20.32 -1.17 4.40
CA ILE A 163 -20.56 -0.95 5.82
C ILE A 163 -19.88 -2.09 6.60
N ALA A 164 -19.09 -1.75 7.60
CA ALA A 164 -18.60 -2.70 8.58
C ALA A 164 -19.31 -2.48 9.92
N THR A 165 -19.62 -3.56 10.60
CA THR A 165 -20.22 -3.56 11.95
C THR A 165 -19.50 -4.54 12.84
N LYS A 166 -19.74 -4.48 14.14
CA LYS A 166 -19.40 -5.59 15.03
C LYS A 166 -20.19 -6.82 14.62
N LYS A 167 -19.64 -8.00 14.88
CA LYS A 167 -20.23 -9.29 14.45
C LYS A 167 -21.60 -9.57 15.05
N ASP A 168 -21.89 -9.04 16.22
CA ASP A 168 -23.16 -9.17 16.93
C ASP A 168 -24.24 -8.16 16.48
N GLU A 169 -23.89 -7.20 15.63
CA GLU A 169 -24.84 -6.24 15.06
C GLU A 169 -25.70 -6.92 13.96
N THR A 170 -27.02 -6.85 14.12
CA THR A 170 -27.97 -7.49 13.20
C THR A 170 -28.94 -6.52 12.52
N GLY A 171 -29.02 -5.29 13.01
CA GLY A 171 -29.97 -4.28 12.55
C GLY A 171 -29.48 -3.39 11.41
N ILE A 172 -28.16 -3.43 11.08
CA ILE A 172 -27.56 -2.62 10.01
C ILE A 172 -27.12 -3.56 8.89
N LYS A 173 -27.78 -3.46 7.74
CA LYS A 173 -27.45 -4.28 6.54
C LYS A 173 -27.36 -3.47 5.27
N THR A 174 -27.99 -2.31 5.23
CA THR A 174 -28.05 -1.44 4.07
C THR A 174 -27.69 -0.01 4.47
N PRO A 175 -27.29 0.85 3.52
CA PRO A 175 -27.02 2.27 3.81
C PRO A 175 -28.19 3.01 4.47
N ALA A 176 -29.44 2.63 4.15
CA ALA A 176 -30.62 3.24 4.75
C ALA A 176 -30.73 3.00 6.26
N ASP A 177 -30.21 1.87 6.75
CA ASP A 177 -30.26 1.48 8.17
C ASP A 177 -29.30 2.34 9.02
N LEU A 178 -28.43 3.11 8.40
CA LEU A 178 -27.54 4.06 9.06
C LEU A 178 -28.26 5.32 9.57
N LYS A 179 -29.52 5.53 9.17
CA LYS A 179 -30.31 6.69 9.63
C LYS A 179 -30.47 6.67 11.15
N GLY A 180 -30.12 7.79 11.79
CA GLY A 180 -30.17 7.93 13.25
C GLY A 180 -29.02 7.22 14.00
N LYS A 181 -28.15 6.52 13.31
CA LYS A 181 -26.99 5.83 13.88
C LYS A 181 -25.77 6.73 13.94
N THR A 182 -24.83 6.38 14.81
CA THR A 182 -23.48 6.99 14.81
C THR A 182 -22.59 6.19 13.85
N VAL A 183 -22.15 6.84 12.78
CA VAL A 183 -21.39 6.22 11.70
C VAL A 183 -19.96 6.75 11.70
N ILE A 184 -19.01 5.84 11.79
CA ILE A 184 -17.57 6.15 11.72
C ILE A 184 -17.18 6.25 10.24
N ALA A 185 -16.31 7.21 9.92
CA ALA A 185 -15.68 7.37 8.61
C ALA A 185 -14.25 7.90 8.75
N GLY A 186 -13.40 7.63 7.78
CA GLY A 186 -12.10 8.29 7.69
C GLY A 186 -12.27 9.79 7.37
N ALA A 187 -11.45 10.64 7.99
CA ALA A 187 -11.44 12.07 7.70
C ALA A 187 -11.01 12.32 6.24
N ASN A 188 -11.60 13.31 5.59
CA ASN A 188 -11.35 13.68 4.19
C ASN A 188 -11.53 12.52 3.17
N THR A 189 -12.50 11.61 3.43
CA THR A 189 -12.83 10.50 2.54
C THR A 189 -14.18 10.67 1.85
N PRO A 190 -14.42 9.99 0.70
CA PRO A 190 -15.71 9.96 0.02
C PRO A 190 -16.85 9.36 0.86
N ALA A 191 -16.52 8.61 1.91
CA ALA A 191 -17.52 8.04 2.82
C ALA A 191 -18.41 9.11 3.44
N ILE A 192 -17.87 10.27 3.81
CA ILE A 192 -18.62 11.35 4.47
C ILE A 192 -19.81 11.84 3.61
N PRO A 193 -19.61 12.32 2.37
CA PRO A 193 -20.71 12.74 1.52
C PRO A 193 -21.62 11.57 1.13
N ALA A 194 -21.10 10.36 0.95
CA ALA A 194 -21.89 9.18 0.63
C ALA A 194 -22.85 8.82 1.76
N ILE A 195 -22.40 8.83 3.02
CA ILE A 195 -23.26 8.60 4.20
C ILE A 195 -24.34 9.66 4.27
N LYS A 196 -23.98 10.96 4.13
CA LYS A 196 -24.96 12.06 4.16
C LYS A 196 -26.05 11.90 3.12
N LYS A 197 -25.68 11.40 1.93
CA LYS A 197 -26.63 11.15 0.84
C LYS A 197 -27.51 9.92 1.09
N ALA A 198 -26.92 8.82 1.54
CA ALA A 198 -27.61 7.54 1.70
C ALA A 198 -28.44 7.45 2.97
N ALA A 199 -28.01 8.10 4.04
CA ALA A 199 -28.66 8.10 5.35
C ALA A 199 -28.73 9.53 5.94
N PRO A 200 -29.57 10.41 5.40
CA PRO A 200 -29.77 11.72 5.99
C PRO A 200 -30.20 11.60 7.46
N GLY A 201 -29.47 12.29 8.36
CA GLY A 201 -29.67 12.20 9.82
C GLY A 201 -28.77 11.19 10.52
N ALA A 202 -27.87 10.49 9.83
CA ALA A 202 -26.79 9.78 10.47
C ALA A 202 -25.81 10.76 11.15
N LYS A 203 -25.35 10.41 12.36
CA LYS A 203 -24.32 11.17 13.08
C LYS A 203 -22.94 10.66 12.65
N ILE A 204 -22.16 11.47 11.97
CA ILE A 204 -20.84 11.08 11.47
C ILE A 204 -19.76 11.45 12.48
N VAL A 205 -18.89 10.50 12.81
CA VAL A 205 -17.68 10.68 13.62
C VAL A 205 -16.48 10.27 12.79
N THR A 206 -15.45 11.11 12.75
CA THR A 206 -14.29 10.86 11.89
C THR A 206 -13.00 10.64 12.67
N PHE A 207 -12.09 9.83 12.10
CA PHE A 207 -10.74 9.58 12.61
C PHE A 207 -9.74 9.67 11.46
N GLY A 208 -8.46 9.88 11.80
CA GLY A 208 -7.39 10.13 10.82
C GLY A 208 -6.88 8.87 10.10
N SER A 209 -7.06 7.69 10.70
CA SER A 209 -6.56 6.42 10.15
C SER A 209 -7.59 5.30 10.23
N ASP A 210 -7.42 4.28 9.37
CA ASP A 210 -8.27 3.08 9.38
C ASP A 210 -8.18 2.30 10.71
N PRO A 211 -6.98 2.05 11.29
CA PRO A 211 -6.89 1.42 12.60
C PRO A 211 -7.63 2.17 13.72
N GLU A 212 -7.63 3.50 13.71
CA GLU A 212 -8.40 4.29 14.69
C GLU A 212 -9.91 4.11 14.49
N CYS A 213 -10.39 4.12 13.24
CA CYS A 213 -11.79 3.85 12.90
C CYS A 213 -12.23 2.46 13.39
N VAL A 214 -11.42 1.44 13.12
CA VAL A 214 -11.66 0.06 13.55
C VAL A 214 -11.73 -0.05 15.08
N GLN A 215 -10.78 0.55 15.79
CA GLN A 215 -10.78 0.56 17.24
C GLN A 215 -12.00 1.32 17.82
N ALA A 216 -12.38 2.44 17.21
CA ALA A 216 -13.57 3.18 17.62
C ALA A 216 -14.85 2.34 17.46
N LEU A 217 -14.98 1.58 16.36
CA LEU A 217 -16.09 0.65 16.15
C LEU A 217 -16.12 -0.44 17.24
N LYS A 218 -14.98 -1.07 17.51
CA LYS A 218 -14.87 -2.11 18.56
C LYS A 218 -15.22 -1.60 19.95
N GLN A 219 -14.83 -0.37 20.24
CA GLN A 219 -15.14 0.30 21.53
C GLN A 219 -16.59 0.81 21.61
N GLY A 220 -17.40 0.65 20.56
CA GLY A 220 -18.78 1.13 20.55
C GLY A 220 -18.92 2.64 20.44
N ARG A 221 -17.90 3.36 19.95
CA ARG A 221 -17.95 4.81 19.69
C ARG A 221 -18.77 5.14 18.42
N GLY A 222 -19.16 4.14 17.66
CA GLY A 222 -20.10 4.19 16.55
C GLY A 222 -20.76 2.83 16.33
N ASP A 223 -21.91 2.86 15.69
CA ASP A 223 -22.70 1.66 15.38
C ASP A 223 -22.19 0.94 14.13
N ALA A 224 -21.61 1.69 13.21
CA ALA A 224 -21.08 1.20 11.94
C ALA A 224 -19.84 2.00 11.52
N TYR A 225 -19.01 1.40 10.67
CA TYR A 225 -17.89 2.04 9.97
C TYR A 225 -18.09 1.92 8.46
N VAL A 226 -18.04 3.01 7.74
CA VAL A 226 -18.15 3.05 6.27
C VAL A 226 -16.78 3.34 5.67
N GLN A 227 -16.32 2.41 4.85
CA GLN A 227 -14.99 2.46 4.19
C GLN A 227 -15.03 1.67 2.89
N ASP A 228 -14.00 1.81 2.06
CA ASP A 228 -13.80 1.02 0.85
C ASP A 228 -13.75 -0.48 1.14
N GLU A 229 -14.42 -1.25 0.30
CA GLU A 229 -14.47 -2.72 0.40
C GLU A 229 -13.05 -3.32 0.41
N ALA A 230 -12.15 -2.82 -0.45
CA ALA A 230 -10.78 -3.30 -0.53
C ALA A 230 -10.02 -3.18 0.82
N VAL A 231 -10.28 -2.12 1.58
CA VAL A 231 -9.71 -1.92 2.92
C VAL A 231 -10.36 -2.86 3.93
N LEU A 232 -11.69 -2.91 3.94
CA LEU A 232 -12.44 -3.69 4.94
C LEU A 232 -12.34 -5.20 4.76
N LEU A 233 -12.15 -5.71 3.55
CA LEU A 233 -11.89 -7.14 3.31
C LEU A 233 -10.64 -7.61 4.05
N ALA A 234 -9.59 -6.82 4.04
CA ALA A 234 -8.37 -7.12 4.76
C ALA A 234 -8.57 -7.05 6.28
N THR A 235 -9.24 -6.02 6.75
CA THR A 235 -9.57 -5.80 8.16
C THR A 235 -10.43 -6.94 8.71
N ALA A 236 -11.52 -7.29 8.04
CA ALA A 236 -12.43 -8.36 8.48
C ALA A 236 -11.76 -9.74 8.49
N LYS A 237 -10.76 -9.98 7.60
CA LYS A 237 -9.99 -11.22 7.64
C LYS A 237 -9.07 -11.30 8.85
N GLN A 238 -8.49 -10.17 9.26
CA GLN A 238 -7.57 -10.12 10.40
C GLN A 238 -8.30 -10.02 11.74
N ASP A 239 -9.49 -9.42 11.76
CA ASP A 239 -10.29 -9.23 12.96
C ASP A 239 -11.69 -9.86 12.80
N PRO A 240 -11.90 -11.08 13.29
CA PRO A 240 -13.16 -11.78 13.18
C PRO A 240 -14.30 -11.19 14.02
N SER A 241 -14.03 -10.17 14.84
CA SER A 241 -15.06 -9.42 15.57
C SER A 241 -15.81 -8.41 14.71
N ILE A 242 -15.32 -8.19 13.47
CA ILE A 242 -15.89 -7.26 12.50
C ILE A 242 -16.47 -8.06 11.32
N GLN A 243 -17.59 -7.60 10.79
CA GLN A 243 -18.22 -8.14 9.60
C GLN A 243 -18.57 -7.04 8.61
N ILE A 244 -18.49 -7.37 7.30
CA ILE A 244 -18.95 -6.51 6.23
C ILE A 244 -20.42 -6.80 5.97
N GLN A 245 -21.21 -5.73 5.82
CA GLN A 245 -22.65 -5.80 5.56
C GLN A 245 -22.96 -5.43 4.11
N GLY A 246 -23.72 -6.28 3.45
CA GLY A 246 -24.22 -6.04 2.10
C GLY A 246 -23.14 -6.07 1.01
N LYS A 247 -23.34 -5.24 0.00
CA LYS A 247 -22.44 -5.03 -1.16
C LYS A 247 -22.04 -3.57 -1.22
N PRO A 248 -20.99 -3.23 -1.99
CA PRO A 248 -20.65 -1.82 -2.24
C PRO A 248 -21.83 -1.02 -2.74
N PHE A 249 -22.06 0.15 -2.16
CA PHE A 249 -23.16 1.06 -2.52
C PHE A 249 -22.66 2.31 -3.28
N THR A 250 -21.37 2.39 -3.54
CA THR A 250 -20.72 3.37 -4.40
C THR A 250 -19.80 2.67 -5.39
N SER A 251 -19.24 3.46 -6.33
CA SER A 251 -18.11 3.04 -7.16
C SER A 251 -17.03 4.09 -6.99
N ASP A 252 -15.89 3.67 -6.45
CA ASP A 252 -14.78 4.53 -6.07
C ASP A 252 -13.52 4.13 -6.85
N PRO A 253 -13.27 4.79 -8.00
CA PRO A 253 -12.09 4.55 -8.82
C PRO A 253 -10.85 5.12 -8.13
N TYR A 254 -9.80 4.30 -7.95
CA TYR A 254 -8.52 4.73 -7.39
C TYR A 254 -7.59 5.25 -8.48
N GLY A 255 -7.19 6.50 -8.35
CA GLY A 255 -6.21 7.14 -9.23
C GLY A 255 -4.82 7.22 -8.62
N ILE A 256 -3.86 7.36 -9.49
CA ILE A 256 -2.48 7.68 -9.13
C ILE A 256 -2.41 9.21 -9.02
N GLY A 257 -2.26 9.72 -7.78
CA GLY A 257 -2.16 11.15 -7.53
C GLY A 257 -0.82 11.71 -8.02
N LEU A 258 -0.87 12.81 -8.72
CA LEU A 258 0.27 13.51 -9.32
C LEU A 258 0.20 14.99 -9.02
N LYS A 259 1.33 15.69 -9.10
CA LYS A 259 1.34 17.13 -8.98
C LYS A 259 0.42 17.78 -10.01
N HIS A 260 -0.39 18.73 -9.57
CA HIS A 260 -1.30 19.46 -10.45
C HIS A 260 -0.53 20.16 -11.58
N GLY A 261 -1.04 20.06 -12.81
CA GLY A 261 -0.45 20.70 -14.00
C GLY A 261 0.69 19.91 -14.66
N ASP A 262 1.15 18.78 -14.11
CA ASP A 262 2.16 17.94 -14.76
C ASP A 262 1.51 16.97 -15.76
N ALA A 263 1.03 17.52 -16.88
CA ALA A 263 0.38 16.74 -17.94
C ALA A 263 1.32 15.70 -18.57
N GLN A 264 2.63 15.97 -18.61
CA GLN A 264 3.61 15.05 -19.17
C GLN A 264 3.78 13.81 -18.28
N MET A 265 3.87 14.00 -16.96
CA MET A 265 3.92 12.89 -16.01
C MET A 265 2.61 12.09 -16.04
N LYS A 266 1.45 12.76 -16.11
CA LYS A 266 0.15 12.10 -16.21
C LYS A 266 0.07 11.19 -17.45
N GLN A 267 0.43 11.71 -18.62
CA GLN A 267 0.42 10.91 -19.84
C GLN A 267 1.38 9.72 -19.74
N PHE A 268 2.60 9.95 -19.26
CA PHE A 268 3.61 8.90 -19.09
C PHE A 268 3.13 7.79 -18.15
N VAL A 269 2.51 8.13 -17.03
CA VAL A 269 1.98 7.15 -16.07
C VAL A 269 0.76 6.40 -16.64
N ASN A 270 -0.09 7.07 -17.41
CA ASN A 270 -1.20 6.41 -18.11
C ASN A 270 -0.70 5.41 -19.16
N ASP A 271 0.33 5.76 -19.93
CA ASP A 271 0.91 4.86 -20.93
C ASP A 271 1.59 3.65 -20.27
N TRP A 272 2.31 3.84 -19.17
CA TRP A 272 2.82 2.77 -18.34
C TRP A 272 1.70 1.88 -17.78
N LEU A 273 0.66 2.46 -17.21
CA LEU A 273 -0.46 1.70 -16.64
C LEU A 273 -1.14 0.83 -17.71
N LYS A 274 -1.32 1.37 -18.92
CA LYS A 274 -1.84 0.61 -20.06
C LYS A 274 -0.94 -0.60 -20.41
N GLN A 275 0.38 -0.43 -20.40
CA GLN A 275 1.32 -1.52 -20.63
C GLN A 275 1.21 -2.63 -19.58
N ILE A 276 1.13 -2.31 -18.29
CA ILE A 276 1.02 -3.33 -17.24
C ILE A 276 -0.36 -4.02 -17.25
N GLN A 277 -1.42 -3.35 -17.68
CA GLN A 277 -2.72 -3.98 -17.91
C GLN A 277 -2.64 -4.98 -19.05
N GLN A 278 -2.07 -4.60 -20.20
CA GLN A 278 -1.95 -5.44 -21.39
C GLN A 278 -1.00 -6.64 -21.20
N SER A 279 0.07 -6.48 -20.41
CA SER A 279 1.02 -7.56 -20.11
C SER A 279 0.53 -8.56 -19.08
N GLY A 280 -0.61 -8.31 -18.44
CA GLY A 280 -1.14 -9.13 -17.35
C GLY A 280 -0.43 -8.90 -16.00
N LEU A 281 0.52 -7.99 -15.89
CA LEU A 281 1.17 -7.65 -14.63
C LEU A 281 0.17 -7.07 -13.62
N TRP A 282 -0.79 -6.29 -14.09
CA TRP A 282 -1.87 -5.78 -13.26
C TRP A 282 -2.63 -6.91 -12.52
N ALA A 283 -3.02 -7.95 -13.25
CA ALA A 283 -3.71 -9.09 -12.68
C ALA A 283 -2.84 -9.86 -11.68
N LYS A 284 -1.52 -9.94 -11.91
CA LYS A 284 -0.58 -10.56 -10.96
C LYS A 284 -0.47 -9.75 -9.67
N VAL A 285 -0.41 -8.41 -9.74
CA VAL A 285 -0.41 -7.53 -8.56
C VAL A 285 -1.68 -7.74 -7.76
N TRP A 286 -2.84 -7.73 -8.42
CA TRP A 286 -4.12 -7.98 -7.76
C TRP A 286 -4.15 -9.37 -7.09
N LYS A 287 -3.71 -10.42 -7.78
CA LYS A 287 -3.71 -11.79 -7.27
C LYS A 287 -2.81 -11.97 -6.04
N ASN A 288 -1.69 -11.26 -6.01
CA ASN A 288 -0.75 -11.30 -4.88
C ASN A 288 -1.20 -10.48 -3.67
N SER A 289 -2.19 -9.61 -3.83
CA SER A 289 -2.73 -8.72 -2.80
C SER A 289 -4.20 -9.06 -2.49
N ILE A 290 -5.13 -8.35 -3.07
CA ILE A 290 -6.58 -8.51 -2.82
C ILE A 290 -7.07 -9.92 -3.17
N GLY A 291 -6.55 -10.53 -4.23
CA GLY A 291 -6.85 -11.90 -4.64
C GLY A 291 -6.49 -12.98 -3.60
N THR A 292 -5.75 -12.64 -2.55
CA THR A 292 -5.47 -13.56 -1.43
C THR A 292 -6.67 -13.71 -0.49
N VAL A 293 -7.64 -12.80 -0.55
CA VAL A 293 -8.84 -12.78 0.30
C VAL A 293 -10.12 -12.87 -0.52
N VAL A 294 -10.08 -12.47 -1.78
CA VAL A 294 -11.19 -12.60 -2.73
C VAL A 294 -10.92 -13.79 -3.64
N GLN A 295 -11.81 -14.79 -3.61
CA GLN A 295 -11.66 -15.95 -4.47
C GLN A 295 -12.04 -15.63 -5.92
N GLY A 296 -11.37 -16.27 -6.86
CA GLY A 296 -11.66 -16.15 -8.29
C GLY A 296 -10.54 -15.51 -9.10
N GLU A 297 -10.85 -15.20 -10.36
CA GLU A 297 -9.93 -14.51 -11.25
C GLU A 297 -9.90 -13.02 -10.97
N ALA A 298 -8.79 -12.38 -11.34
CA ALA A 298 -8.68 -10.94 -11.24
C ALA A 298 -9.77 -10.26 -12.10
N PRO A 299 -10.44 -9.23 -11.58
CA PRO A 299 -11.42 -8.50 -12.38
C PRO A 299 -10.72 -7.80 -13.55
N GLN A 300 -11.49 -7.37 -14.52
CA GLN A 300 -10.95 -6.51 -15.57
C GLN A 300 -10.47 -5.18 -14.96
N PRO A 301 -9.26 -4.73 -15.28
CA PRO A 301 -8.80 -3.43 -14.80
C PRO A 301 -9.69 -2.31 -15.35
N PRO A 302 -9.91 -1.24 -14.58
CA PRO A 302 -10.71 -0.12 -15.05
C PRO A 302 -10.06 0.55 -16.27
N ALA A 303 -10.89 1.06 -17.17
CA ALA A 303 -10.39 1.79 -18.33
C ALA A 303 -9.75 3.12 -17.89
N ILE A 304 -8.58 3.42 -18.44
CA ILE A 304 -7.84 4.66 -18.14
C ILE A 304 -8.65 5.86 -18.66
N GLY A 305 -8.76 6.92 -17.88
CA GLY A 305 -9.58 8.09 -18.22
C GLY A 305 -11.08 7.91 -18.01
N SER A 306 -11.54 6.78 -17.44
CA SER A 306 -12.96 6.49 -17.28
C SER A 306 -13.63 7.18 -16.09
N ALA A 307 -12.86 7.74 -15.19
CA ALA A 307 -13.39 8.41 -14.00
C ALA A 307 -13.41 9.93 -14.16
N PRO A 308 -14.52 10.64 -13.82
CA PRO A 308 -14.52 12.10 -13.82
C PRO A 308 -13.40 12.69 -12.97
N GLY A 309 -12.51 13.45 -13.60
CA GLY A 309 -11.28 14.00 -13.00
C GLY A 309 -10.00 13.24 -13.35
N SER A 310 -10.10 12.18 -14.17
CA SER A 310 -8.93 11.44 -14.71
C SER A 310 -8.71 11.66 -16.22
N GLU A 311 -9.56 12.43 -16.88
CA GLU A 311 -9.51 12.74 -18.31
C GLU A 311 -8.21 13.43 -18.73
#